data_d15e0156e2d27e190fd8ff5f9813f201
#
_entry.id   d15e0156e2d27e190fd8ff5f9813f201
#
_cell.length_a   1.000
_cell.length_b   1.000
_cell.length_c   1.000
_cell.angle_alpha   90.00
_cell.angle_beta   90.00
_cell.angle_gamma   90.00
#
_symmetry.space_group_name_H-M   'P 1'
#
loop_
_entity.id
_entity.type
_entity.pdbx_description
1 polymer ?
#
loop_
_entity_poly.entity_id
_entity_poly.type
_entity_poly.pdbx_seq_one_letter_code
_entity_poly.pdbx_strand_id
1 'polypeptide(L)'
;AICDKKVEIEKAKLVEQAKNIAKPREKKSRLSEIQLYNSMVLGIQNYYQLATCISIDCREFHRRVMTVLTNRLNTETGSMLKREGGTITQAEKERFGQSKMIRYVSGIDQMIYPIAFIKNKIPMAKRSIVCSYTKEGRSPIHTELNLNQYVLKGLREDISVGHSTEYHDSKISLFSAQKGKCAVSGEEFVDAEHVAVWLKVPGPLGGFERYKNMVLIHKKYLVLLQELPQTAMKDLIKTLRSEEHTSELQSLSR
;
A
#
# COMPACT_ATOMS: atom_id res chain seq x y z
N ALA A 1 20.20 -5.39 -11.65
CA ALA A 1 19.94 -6.59 -10.86
C ALA A 1 20.03 -6.27 -9.37
N ILE A 2 19.38 -7.05 -8.57
CA ILE A 2 19.55 -7.06 -7.12
C ILE A 2 20.84 -7.82 -6.82
N CYS A 3 21.55 -7.47 -5.74
CA CYS A 3 22.71 -8.24 -5.29
C CYS A 3 22.29 -9.67 -4.92
N ASP A 4 23.04 -10.70 -5.34
CA ASP A 4 22.70 -12.13 -5.18
C ASP A 4 22.34 -12.50 -3.72
N LYS A 5 23.11 -12.00 -2.77
CA LYS A 5 22.84 -12.22 -1.34
C LYS A 5 21.46 -11.69 -0.92
N LYS A 6 21.03 -10.55 -1.46
CA LYS A 6 19.70 -9.98 -1.21
C LYS A 6 18.60 -10.73 -1.94
N VAL A 7 18.88 -11.20 -3.16
CA VAL A 7 17.95 -12.06 -3.94
C VAL A 7 17.57 -13.29 -3.10
N GLU A 8 18.53 -13.98 -2.54
CA GLU A 8 18.27 -15.17 -1.74
C GLU A 8 17.45 -14.85 -0.47
N ILE A 9 17.76 -13.74 0.21
CA ILE A 9 17.04 -13.32 1.41
C ILE A 9 15.57 -12.99 1.08
N GLU A 10 15.33 -12.17 0.06
CA GLU A 10 13.96 -11.77 -0.30
C GLU A 10 13.16 -12.94 -0.87
N LYS A 11 13.81 -13.81 -1.64
CA LYS A 11 13.22 -15.07 -2.12
C LYS A 11 12.77 -15.97 -0.97
N ALA A 12 13.64 -16.15 0.04
CA ALA A 12 13.32 -16.96 1.20
C ALA A 12 12.11 -16.40 1.98
N LYS A 13 12.05 -15.08 2.20
CA LYS A 13 10.92 -14.42 2.85
C LYS A 13 9.61 -14.62 2.11
N LEU A 14 9.62 -14.42 0.78
CA LEU A 14 8.43 -14.59 -0.06
C LEU A 14 7.94 -16.04 -0.08
N VAL A 15 8.86 -17.00 -0.16
CA VAL A 15 8.55 -18.43 -0.10
C VAL A 15 7.95 -18.79 1.27
N GLU A 16 8.50 -18.27 2.37
CA GLU A 16 7.96 -18.49 3.71
C GLU A 16 6.54 -17.89 3.82
N GLN A 17 6.34 -16.69 3.32
CA GLN A 17 5.00 -16.08 3.31
C GLN A 17 4.00 -16.85 2.43
N ALA A 18 4.45 -17.43 1.30
CA ALA A 18 3.62 -18.30 0.48
C ALA A 18 3.20 -19.58 1.22
N LYS A 19 4.07 -20.15 2.06
CA LYS A 19 3.72 -21.26 2.95
C LYS A 19 2.66 -20.86 3.97
N ASN A 20 2.75 -19.64 4.52
CA ASN A 20 1.78 -19.10 5.48
C ASN A 20 0.42 -18.84 4.82
N ILE A 21 0.36 -18.46 3.55
CA ILE A 21 -0.89 -18.39 2.79
C ILE A 21 -1.55 -19.78 2.71
N ALA A 22 -0.78 -20.81 2.42
CA ALA A 22 -1.32 -22.16 2.33
C ALA A 22 -1.77 -22.71 3.69
N LYS A 23 -0.98 -22.50 4.74
CA LYS A 23 -1.29 -22.86 6.12
C LYS A 23 -1.08 -21.62 7.00
N PRO A 24 -2.15 -20.87 7.29
CA PRO A 24 -2.06 -19.66 8.11
C PRO A 24 -1.48 -19.94 9.50
N ARG A 25 -0.72 -18.98 10.02
CA ARG A 25 -0.19 -19.01 11.38
C ARG A 25 -1.31 -18.91 12.40
N GLU A 26 -1.04 -19.38 13.62
CA GLU A 26 -1.98 -19.25 14.72
C GLU A 26 -2.44 -17.79 14.88
N LYS A 27 -3.73 -17.60 15.12
CA LYS A 27 -4.40 -16.30 15.27
C LYS A 27 -4.42 -15.39 14.02
N LYS A 28 -3.99 -15.90 12.84
CA LYS A 28 -4.06 -15.14 11.58
C LYS A 28 -5.00 -15.78 10.57
N SER A 29 -5.77 -14.96 9.86
CA SER A 29 -6.60 -15.42 8.75
C SER A 29 -5.75 -15.57 7.48
N ARG A 30 -6.20 -16.42 6.56
CA ARG A 30 -5.55 -16.54 5.24
C ARG A 30 -5.57 -15.23 4.46
N LEU A 31 -6.63 -14.44 4.61
CA LEU A 31 -6.72 -13.09 4.05
C LEU A 31 -5.59 -12.20 4.54
N SER A 32 -5.33 -12.17 5.85
CA SER A 32 -4.24 -11.41 6.46
C SER A 32 -2.86 -11.84 5.93
N GLU A 33 -2.66 -13.13 5.70
CA GLU A 33 -1.39 -13.62 5.14
C GLU A 33 -1.23 -13.25 3.65
N ILE A 34 -2.32 -13.19 2.87
CA ILE A 34 -2.30 -12.69 1.49
C ILE A 34 -1.98 -11.20 1.47
N GLN A 35 -2.58 -10.40 2.34
CA GLN A 35 -2.30 -8.96 2.42
C GLN A 35 -0.84 -8.68 2.80
N LEU A 36 -0.30 -9.44 3.75
CA LEU A 36 1.12 -9.33 4.11
C LEU A 36 2.02 -9.70 2.93
N TYR A 37 1.71 -10.75 2.18
CA TYR A 37 2.42 -11.11 0.96
C TYR A 37 2.35 -9.98 -0.08
N ASN A 38 1.17 -9.41 -0.31
CA ASN A 38 0.96 -8.32 -1.24
C ASN A 38 1.77 -7.07 -0.85
N SER A 39 1.81 -6.72 0.44
CA SER A 39 2.65 -5.62 0.94
C SER A 39 4.14 -5.87 0.69
N MET A 40 4.61 -7.12 0.88
CA MET A 40 6.00 -7.49 0.56
C MET A 40 6.30 -7.34 -0.93
N VAL A 41 5.38 -7.78 -1.81
CA VAL A 41 5.51 -7.64 -3.26
C VAL A 41 5.59 -6.17 -3.65
N LEU A 42 4.69 -5.32 -3.13
CA LEU A 42 4.70 -3.87 -3.39
C LEU A 42 6.01 -3.24 -2.90
N GLY A 43 6.47 -3.61 -1.71
CA GLY A 43 7.74 -3.15 -1.15
C GLY A 43 8.93 -3.47 -2.06
N ILE A 44 9.05 -4.71 -2.51
CA ILE A 44 10.11 -5.14 -3.43
C ILE A 44 9.99 -4.41 -4.77
N GLN A 45 8.80 -4.35 -5.37
CA GLN A 45 8.59 -3.69 -6.65
C GLN A 45 8.89 -2.19 -6.58
N ASN A 46 8.44 -1.51 -5.52
CA ASN A 46 8.66 -0.06 -5.38
C ASN A 46 10.12 0.27 -5.05
N TYR A 47 10.79 -0.54 -4.22
CA TYR A 47 12.17 -0.31 -3.85
C TYR A 47 13.14 -0.57 -5.01
N TYR A 48 12.97 -1.67 -5.72
CA TYR A 48 13.89 -2.09 -6.78
C TYR A 48 13.47 -1.67 -8.19
N GLN A 49 12.39 -0.92 -8.37
CA GLN A 49 11.90 -0.50 -9.70
C GLN A 49 12.92 0.27 -10.54
N LEU A 50 13.96 0.83 -9.92
CA LEU A 50 15.05 1.55 -10.57
C LEU A 50 16.20 0.63 -10.99
N ALA A 51 16.21 -0.64 -10.59
CA ALA A 51 17.26 -1.59 -10.93
C ALA A 51 17.08 -2.10 -12.36
N THR A 52 18.14 -2.06 -13.16
CA THR A 52 18.11 -2.32 -14.61
C THR A 52 17.54 -3.69 -14.99
N CYS A 53 17.91 -4.75 -14.27
CA CYS A 53 17.52 -6.13 -14.57
C CYS A 53 16.53 -6.73 -13.57
N ILE A 54 15.78 -5.90 -12.88
CA ILE A 54 14.85 -6.33 -11.82
C ILE A 54 13.79 -7.35 -12.29
N SER A 55 13.40 -7.28 -13.56
CA SER A 55 12.40 -8.20 -14.12
C SER A 55 12.88 -9.67 -14.13
N ILE A 56 14.19 -9.90 -14.22
CA ILE A 56 14.79 -11.25 -14.18
C ILE A 56 14.67 -11.80 -12.76
N ASP A 57 15.08 -11.02 -11.76
CA ASP A 57 15.04 -11.40 -10.35
C ASP A 57 13.59 -11.64 -9.90
N CYS A 58 12.68 -10.74 -10.26
CA CYS A 58 11.25 -10.87 -9.93
C CYS A 58 10.58 -12.07 -10.61
N ARG A 59 11.05 -12.48 -11.79
CA ARG A 59 10.57 -13.69 -12.47
C ARG A 59 11.01 -14.97 -11.73
N GLU A 60 12.22 -14.99 -11.21
CA GLU A 60 12.71 -16.10 -10.37
C GLU A 60 11.92 -16.18 -9.04
N PHE A 61 11.67 -15.04 -8.39
CA PHE A 61 10.81 -14.99 -7.20
C PHE A 61 9.42 -15.56 -7.50
N HIS A 62 8.81 -15.11 -8.59
CA HIS A 62 7.48 -15.57 -9.01
C HIS A 62 7.46 -17.07 -9.23
N ARG A 63 8.44 -17.63 -9.94
CA ARG A 63 8.55 -19.05 -10.21
C ARG A 63 8.58 -19.86 -8.90
N ARG A 64 9.40 -19.47 -7.94
CA ARG A 64 9.53 -20.15 -6.65
C ARG A 64 8.26 -20.06 -5.82
N VAL A 65 7.68 -18.87 -5.70
CA VAL A 65 6.43 -18.64 -4.97
C VAL A 65 5.29 -19.46 -5.58
N MET A 66 5.13 -19.44 -6.89
CA MET A 66 4.08 -20.17 -7.58
C MET A 66 4.21 -21.69 -7.43
N THR A 67 5.43 -22.21 -7.46
CA THR A 67 5.68 -23.64 -7.19
C THR A 67 5.18 -24.01 -5.78
N VAL A 68 5.49 -23.20 -4.77
CA VAL A 68 5.06 -23.47 -3.40
C VAL A 68 3.54 -23.37 -3.25
N LEU A 69 2.93 -22.32 -3.80
CA LEU A 69 1.47 -22.14 -3.74
C LEU A 69 0.73 -23.27 -4.47
N THR A 70 1.18 -23.63 -5.68
CA THR A 70 0.57 -24.72 -6.45
C THR A 70 0.67 -26.05 -5.71
N ASN A 71 1.86 -26.40 -5.21
CA ASN A 71 2.05 -27.68 -4.54
C ASN A 71 1.27 -27.79 -3.21
N ARG A 72 1.08 -26.67 -2.50
CA ARG A 72 0.43 -26.66 -1.18
C ARG A 72 -1.07 -26.38 -1.22
N LEU A 73 -1.57 -25.74 -2.26
CA LEU A 73 -2.99 -25.43 -2.45
C LEU A 73 -3.68 -26.39 -3.41
N ASN A 74 -2.95 -27.32 -4.00
CA ASN A 74 -3.55 -28.46 -4.71
C ASN A 74 -3.97 -29.51 -3.69
N THR A 75 -5.22 -29.93 -3.79
CA THR A 75 -5.81 -31.01 -3.01
C THR A 75 -6.26 -32.12 -3.95
N GLU A 76 -6.58 -33.29 -3.42
CA GLU A 76 -7.14 -34.42 -4.20
C GLU A 76 -8.44 -34.03 -4.91
N THR A 77 -9.20 -33.08 -4.32
CA THR A 77 -10.46 -32.56 -4.85
C THR A 77 -10.31 -31.41 -5.86
N GLY A 78 -9.06 -30.96 -6.13
CA GLY A 78 -8.76 -29.89 -7.08
C GLY A 78 -7.84 -28.80 -6.53
N SER A 79 -7.56 -27.80 -7.35
CA SER A 79 -6.71 -26.67 -6.95
C SER A 79 -7.53 -25.57 -6.31
N MET A 80 -7.11 -25.14 -5.11
CA MET A 80 -7.64 -23.92 -4.46
C MET A 80 -7.11 -22.65 -5.12
N LEU A 81 -6.06 -22.73 -5.95
CA LEU A 81 -5.45 -21.59 -6.63
C LEU A 81 -6.14 -21.39 -7.98
N LYS A 82 -6.85 -20.26 -8.15
CA LYS A 82 -7.66 -19.94 -9.34
C LYS A 82 -7.05 -18.75 -10.09
N ARG A 83 -7.35 -18.68 -11.40
CA ARG A 83 -6.98 -17.53 -12.25
C ARG A 83 -8.04 -16.42 -12.22
N GLU A 84 -9.26 -16.77 -11.91
CA GLU A 84 -10.43 -15.90 -11.89
C GLU A 84 -11.16 -16.09 -10.58
N GLY A 85 -11.96 -15.14 -10.15
CA GLY A 85 -12.86 -15.33 -9.01
C GLY A 85 -12.76 -14.30 -7.89
N GLY A 86 -12.03 -13.20 -8.07
CA GLY A 86 -11.98 -12.12 -7.08
C GLY A 86 -12.42 -10.78 -7.66
N THR A 87 -12.84 -9.88 -6.80
CA THR A 87 -13.11 -8.48 -7.15
C THR A 87 -11.79 -7.72 -7.26
N ILE A 88 -11.53 -7.11 -8.40
CA ILE A 88 -10.33 -6.30 -8.63
C ILE A 88 -10.69 -4.84 -8.38
N THR A 89 -9.99 -4.18 -7.45
CA THR A 89 -10.13 -2.75 -7.24
C THR A 89 -9.60 -1.97 -8.45
N GLN A 90 -10.02 -0.72 -8.63
CA GLN A 90 -9.56 0.10 -9.75
C GLN A 90 -8.04 0.29 -9.74
N ALA A 91 -7.45 0.50 -8.56
CA ALA A 91 -6.00 0.65 -8.39
C ALA A 91 -5.25 -0.62 -8.81
N GLU A 92 -5.73 -1.79 -8.41
CA GLU A 92 -5.18 -3.08 -8.81
C GLU A 92 -5.32 -3.34 -10.31
N LYS A 93 -6.45 -2.97 -10.90
CA LYS A 93 -6.70 -3.08 -12.34
C LYS A 93 -5.71 -2.24 -13.14
N GLU A 94 -5.44 -1.01 -12.72
CA GLU A 94 -4.46 -0.13 -13.37
C GLU A 94 -3.03 -0.64 -13.25
N ARG A 95 -2.69 -1.19 -12.08
CA ARG A 95 -1.35 -1.68 -11.82
C ARG A 95 -1.09 -3.04 -12.44
N PHE A 96 -2.01 -3.98 -12.27
CA PHE A 96 -1.83 -5.40 -12.60
C PHE A 96 -2.80 -5.95 -13.64
N GLY A 97 -3.81 -5.19 -14.07
CA GLY A 97 -4.92 -5.67 -14.92
C GLY A 97 -4.50 -6.30 -16.25
N GLN A 98 -3.31 -5.98 -16.76
CA GLN A 98 -2.74 -6.60 -17.96
C GLN A 98 -1.96 -7.87 -17.65
N SER A 99 -1.81 -8.28 -16.39
CA SER A 99 -1.03 -9.43 -16.00
C SER A 99 -1.82 -10.72 -16.07
N LYS A 100 -1.35 -11.69 -16.86
CA LYS A 100 -1.89 -13.07 -16.88
C LYS A 100 -1.45 -13.90 -15.66
N MET A 101 -0.63 -13.32 -14.77
CA MET A 101 -0.04 -13.99 -13.60
C MET A 101 -0.85 -13.80 -12.32
N ILE A 102 -1.96 -13.07 -12.38
CA ILE A 102 -2.88 -12.89 -11.26
C ILE A 102 -3.43 -14.24 -10.80
N ARG A 103 -3.50 -14.44 -9.49
CA ARG A 103 -4.07 -15.63 -8.84
C ARG A 103 -4.93 -15.24 -7.65
N TYR A 104 -5.89 -16.10 -7.36
CA TYR A 104 -6.82 -16.02 -6.23
C TYR A 104 -6.81 -17.33 -5.47
N VAL A 105 -7.10 -17.29 -4.18
CA VAL A 105 -7.38 -18.49 -3.40
C VAL A 105 -8.88 -18.68 -3.31
N SER A 106 -9.37 -19.89 -3.57
CA SER A 106 -10.80 -20.20 -3.53
C SER A 106 -11.42 -19.78 -2.18
N GLY A 107 -12.53 -19.07 -2.24
CA GLY A 107 -13.22 -18.54 -1.05
C GLY A 107 -12.62 -17.24 -0.47
N ILE A 108 -11.64 -16.64 -1.14
CA ILE A 108 -11.06 -15.35 -0.75
C ILE A 108 -11.08 -14.41 -1.95
N ASP A 109 -11.67 -13.25 -1.75
CA ASP A 109 -11.87 -12.24 -2.81
C ASP A 109 -10.62 -11.40 -3.10
N GLN A 110 -9.56 -11.59 -2.30
CA GLN A 110 -8.32 -10.84 -2.43
C GLN A 110 -7.37 -11.49 -3.44
N MET A 111 -6.88 -10.68 -4.37
CA MET A 111 -5.88 -11.05 -5.36
C MET A 111 -4.50 -11.28 -4.72
N ILE A 112 -3.77 -12.30 -5.21
CA ILE A 112 -2.33 -12.47 -4.94
C ILE A 112 -1.56 -11.67 -6.00
N TYR A 113 -0.76 -10.71 -5.57
CA TYR A 113 -0.03 -9.81 -6.47
C TYR A 113 1.08 -10.54 -7.24
N PRO A 114 1.13 -10.35 -8.57
CA PRO A 114 2.13 -10.97 -9.42
C PRO A 114 3.47 -10.25 -9.28
N ILE A 115 4.40 -10.77 -8.50
CA ILE A 115 5.71 -10.14 -8.27
C ILE A 115 6.52 -9.97 -9.56
N ALA A 116 6.37 -10.86 -10.55
CA ALA A 116 7.06 -10.74 -11.83
C ALA A 116 6.53 -9.60 -12.71
N PHE A 117 5.36 -9.05 -12.41
CA PHE A 117 4.79 -7.94 -13.16
C PHE A 117 5.30 -6.61 -12.60
N ILE A 118 6.55 -6.28 -12.94
CA ILE A 118 7.21 -5.04 -12.52
C ILE A 118 7.49 -4.14 -13.73
N LYS A 119 7.25 -2.84 -13.55
CA LYS A 119 7.59 -1.80 -14.52
C LYS A 119 8.84 -1.06 -14.04
N ASN A 120 9.90 -1.07 -14.85
CA ASN A 120 11.10 -0.28 -14.56
C ASN A 120 10.80 1.20 -14.66
N LYS A 121 11.38 1.97 -13.76
CA LYS A 121 11.38 3.44 -13.81
C LYS A 121 12.78 3.95 -14.05
N ILE A 122 12.88 5.02 -14.83
CA ILE A 122 14.13 5.74 -14.99
C ILE A 122 14.40 6.51 -13.69
N PRO A 123 15.60 6.40 -13.09
CA PRO A 123 15.94 7.14 -11.89
C PRO A 123 15.89 8.64 -12.17
N MET A 124 15.13 9.37 -11.35
CA MET A 124 15.17 10.84 -11.40
C MET A 124 16.38 11.34 -10.62
N ALA A 125 17.04 12.38 -11.14
CA ALA A 125 18.11 13.06 -10.41
C ALA A 125 17.53 13.64 -9.10
N LYS A 126 17.98 13.12 -7.95
CA LYS A 126 17.64 13.66 -6.62
C LYS A 126 18.70 14.66 -6.18
N ARG A 127 18.29 15.68 -5.40
CA ARG A 127 19.26 16.54 -4.73
C ARG A 127 20.16 15.69 -3.84
N SER A 128 21.48 15.85 -3.96
CA SER A 128 22.49 15.03 -3.28
C SER A 128 22.43 15.10 -1.74
N ILE A 129 21.80 16.15 -1.21
CA ILE A 129 21.71 16.41 0.24
C ILE A 129 20.70 15.49 0.93
N VAL A 130 19.59 15.10 0.26
CA VAL A 130 18.55 14.25 0.84
C VAL A 130 18.79 12.80 0.45
N CYS A 131 19.30 12.00 1.37
CA CYS A 131 19.66 10.61 1.14
C CYS A 131 19.23 9.73 2.32
N SER A 132 18.57 8.61 2.04
CA SER A 132 18.15 7.66 3.08
C SER A 132 19.29 6.82 3.66
N TYR A 133 20.49 6.90 3.10
CA TYR A 133 21.63 6.04 3.42
C TYR A 133 22.67 6.67 4.35
N THR A 134 22.69 8.02 4.50
CA THR A 134 23.56 8.73 5.41
C THR A 134 22.79 9.30 6.60
N LYS A 135 23.46 9.51 7.75
CA LYS A 135 22.82 10.14 8.92
C LYS A 135 22.36 11.56 8.60
N GLU A 136 23.21 12.31 7.92
CA GLU A 136 22.97 13.71 7.51
C GLU A 136 21.82 13.80 6.50
N GLY A 137 21.76 12.89 5.54
CA GLY A 137 20.69 12.84 4.53
C GLY A 137 19.35 12.34 5.09
N ARG A 138 19.35 11.54 6.16
CA ARG A 138 18.14 11.11 6.85
C ARG A 138 17.59 12.16 7.81
N SER A 139 18.46 13.00 8.38
CA SER A 139 18.06 14.02 9.33
C SER A 139 16.91 14.89 8.80
N PRO A 140 16.96 15.47 7.59
CA PRO A 140 15.83 16.23 7.03
C PRO A 140 14.56 15.42 6.82
N ILE A 141 14.69 14.08 6.63
CA ILE A 141 13.53 13.19 6.43
C ILE A 141 12.86 12.84 7.76
N HIS A 142 13.64 12.73 8.83
CA HIS A 142 13.16 12.18 10.11
C HIS A 142 12.99 13.20 11.24
N THR A 143 13.62 14.37 11.15
CA THR A 143 13.65 15.38 12.23
C THR A 143 12.26 15.97 12.56
N GLU A 144 11.28 15.79 11.68
CA GLU A 144 9.93 16.33 11.89
C GLU A 144 8.84 15.24 12.08
N LEU A 145 9.20 13.95 12.03
CA LEU A 145 8.24 12.85 12.17
C LEU A 145 8.10 12.41 13.63
N ASN A 146 7.65 13.32 14.50
CA ASN A 146 7.23 12.94 15.86
C ASN A 146 5.84 12.26 15.81
N LEU A 147 5.78 11.07 15.18
CA LEU A 147 4.54 10.34 15.00
C LEU A 147 4.21 9.46 16.21
N ASN A 148 2.95 9.45 16.61
CA ASN A 148 2.45 8.54 17.63
C ASN A 148 2.56 7.09 17.15
N GLN A 149 3.51 6.35 17.73
CA GLN A 149 3.82 4.95 17.37
C GLN A 149 2.65 4.01 17.71
N TYR A 150 1.84 4.33 18.70
CA TYR A 150 0.67 3.56 19.09
C TYR A 150 -0.40 3.62 17.98
N VAL A 151 -0.71 4.81 17.48
CA VAL A 151 -1.63 4.99 16.36
C VAL A 151 -1.11 4.33 15.09
N LEU A 152 0.19 4.48 14.80
CA LEU A 152 0.81 3.85 13.64
C LEU A 152 0.72 2.32 13.69
N LYS A 153 0.91 1.73 14.86
CA LYS A 153 0.75 0.29 15.07
C LYS A 153 -0.69 -0.15 14.84
N GLY A 154 -1.67 0.55 15.44
CA GLY A 154 -3.09 0.29 15.22
C GLY A 154 -3.51 0.38 13.75
N LEU A 155 -3.02 1.37 13.00
CA LEU A 155 -3.29 1.51 11.58
C LEU A 155 -2.70 0.37 10.73
N ARG A 156 -1.61 -0.25 11.15
CA ARG A 156 -1.01 -1.43 10.49
C ARG A 156 -1.78 -2.71 10.78
N GLU A 157 -2.38 -2.81 11.96
CA GLU A 157 -3.16 -3.97 12.38
C GLU A 157 -4.62 -3.90 11.89
N ASP A 158 -5.10 -2.70 11.56
CA ASP A 158 -6.44 -2.48 11.01
C ASP A 158 -6.53 -2.93 9.54
N ILE A 159 -6.95 -4.16 9.36
CA ILE A 159 -7.19 -4.80 8.06
C ILE A 159 -8.69 -4.80 7.81
N SER A 160 -9.18 -3.77 7.12
CA SER A 160 -10.57 -3.70 6.71
C SER A 160 -10.81 -4.57 5.45
N VAL A 161 -11.85 -5.41 5.52
CA VAL A 161 -12.27 -6.23 4.39
C VAL A 161 -12.87 -5.35 3.29
N GLY A 162 -12.54 -5.63 2.02
CA GLY A 162 -13.08 -4.90 0.87
C GLY A 162 -12.19 -3.80 0.32
N HIS A 163 -11.06 -3.49 0.96
CA HIS A 163 -10.09 -2.54 0.46
C HIS A 163 -8.81 -3.23 -0.04
N SER A 164 -8.12 -2.60 -1.00
CA SER A 164 -6.86 -3.12 -1.54
C SER A 164 -5.70 -2.95 -0.57
N THR A 165 -4.63 -3.72 -0.78
CA THR A 165 -3.36 -3.52 -0.04
C THR A 165 -2.81 -2.11 -0.24
N GLU A 166 -2.97 -1.53 -1.45
CA GLU A 166 -2.56 -0.15 -1.74
C GLU A 166 -3.34 0.89 -0.94
N TYR A 167 -4.61 0.62 -0.61
CA TYR A 167 -5.40 1.47 0.28
C TYR A 167 -4.80 1.49 1.69
N HIS A 168 -4.46 0.33 2.25
CA HIS A 168 -3.86 0.24 3.59
C HIS A 168 -2.47 0.90 3.64
N ASP A 169 -1.62 0.67 2.63
CA ASP A 169 -0.32 1.33 2.52
C ASP A 169 -0.47 2.86 2.36
N SER A 170 -1.46 3.30 1.58
CA SER A 170 -1.77 4.72 1.43
C SER A 170 -2.23 5.36 2.75
N LYS A 171 -3.02 4.66 3.55
CA LYS A 171 -3.47 5.11 4.87
C LYS A 171 -2.28 5.36 5.81
N ILE A 172 -1.31 4.43 5.86
CA ILE A 172 -0.09 4.58 6.66
C ILE A 172 0.78 5.73 6.15
N SER A 173 0.92 5.83 4.82
CA SER A 173 1.69 6.90 4.18
C SER A 173 1.07 8.29 4.41
N LEU A 174 -0.26 8.40 4.36
CA LEU A 174 -0.99 9.63 4.67
C LEU A 174 -0.83 10.03 6.13
N PHE A 175 -0.86 9.08 7.07
CA PHE A 175 -0.62 9.36 8.48
C PHE A 175 0.74 10.04 8.68
N SER A 176 1.77 9.54 8.01
CA SER A 176 3.10 10.13 8.02
C SER A 176 3.14 11.50 7.34
N ALA A 177 2.51 11.64 6.16
CA ALA A 177 2.48 12.89 5.40
C ALA A 177 1.71 14.01 6.13
N GLN A 178 0.62 13.66 6.83
CA GLN A 178 -0.16 14.58 7.65
C GLN A 178 0.44 14.79 9.06
N LYS A 179 1.64 14.25 9.33
CA LYS A 179 2.32 14.36 10.63
C LYS A 179 1.44 13.89 11.81
N GLY A 180 0.63 12.86 11.60
CA GLY A 180 -0.29 12.32 12.61
C GLY A 180 -1.48 13.21 12.92
N LYS A 181 -1.83 14.17 12.05
CA LYS A 181 -2.90 15.16 12.26
C LYS A 181 -4.08 14.95 11.32
N CYS A 182 -5.27 15.33 11.83
CA CYS A 182 -6.49 15.34 11.04
C CYS A 182 -6.44 16.45 9.97
N ALA A 183 -6.78 16.14 8.73
CA ALA A 183 -6.78 17.11 7.63
C ALA A 183 -7.82 18.22 7.78
N VAL A 184 -8.87 18.01 8.56
CA VAL A 184 -9.97 18.99 8.77
C VAL A 184 -9.69 19.89 9.96
N SER A 185 -9.32 19.31 11.12
CA SER A 185 -9.17 20.08 12.37
C SER A 185 -7.71 20.41 12.73
N GLY A 186 -6.73 19.76 12.09
CA GLY A 186 -5.33 19.86 12.50
C GLY A 186 -5.00 19.20 13.85
N GLU A 187 -5.98 18.60 14.53
CA GLU A 187 -5.80 17.91 15.80
C GLU A 187 -5.00 16.62 15.59
N GLU A 188 -4.14 16.26 16.54
CA GLU A 188 -3.38 15.02 16.49
C GLU A 188 -4.28 13.80 16.76
N PHE A 189 -4.02 12.73 16.04
CA PHE A 189 -4.69 11.45 16.30
C PHE A 189 -4.10 10.80 17.56
N VAL A 190 -4.96 10.51 18.50
CA VAL A 190 -4.60 9.86 19.77
C VAL A 190 -4.73 8.34 19.66
N ASP A 191 -5.71 7.88 18.87
CA ASP A 191 -6.03 6.47 18.70
C ASP A 191 -6.31 6.14 17.21
N ALA A 192 -5.94 4.93 16.80
CA ALA A 192 -6.19 4.43 15.45
C ALA A 192 -7.68 4.24 15.15
N GLU A 193 -8.49 3.91 16.16
CA GLU A 193 -9.93 3.73 16.01
C GLU A 193 -10.67 5.01 15.59
N HIS A 194 -10.11 6.16 15.92
CA HIS A 194 -10.69 7.46 15.56
C HIS A 194 -10.23 7.96 14.18
N VAL A 195 -9.32 7.26 13.52
CA VAL A 195 -8.85 7.61 12.17
C VAL A 195 -9.83 7.08 11.13
N ALA A 196 -10.25 7.93 10.22
CA ALA A 196 -11.04 7.56 9.06
C ALA A 196 -10.38 8.09 7.78
N VAL A 197 -10.52 7.34 6.70
CA VAL A 197 -10.13 7.79 5.36
C VAL A 197 -11.32 8.48 4.71
N TRP A 198 -11.10 9.67 4.18
CA TRP A 198 -12.07 10.39 3.38
C TRP A 198 -11.55 10.60 1.96
N LEU A 199 -12.44 10.43 0.97
CA LEU A 199 -12.10 10.65 -0.44
C LEU A 199 -12.45 12.08 -0.82
N LYS A 200 -11.45 12.87 -1.25
CA LYS A 200 -11.64 14.25 -1.74
C LYS A 200 -12.66 14.30 -2.88
N VAL A 201 -12.62 13.31 -3.78
CA VAL A 201 -13.63 13.07 -4.81
C VAL A 201 -14.32 11.77 -4.49
N PRO A 202 -15.62 11.77 -4.17
CA PRO A 202 -16.37 10.56 -3.85
C PRO A 202 -16.45 9.57 -5.02
N GLY A 203 -16.59 8.27 -4.72
CA GLY A 203 -16.71 7.21 -5.72
C GLY A 203 -17.80 7.46 -6.78
N PRO A 204 -19.03 7.87 -6.41
CA PRO A 204 -20.10 8.20 -7.38
C PRO A 204 -19.76 9.33 -8.36
N LEU A 205 -18.80 10.20 -8.00
CA LEU A 205 -18.28 11.28 -8.86
C LEU A 205 -16.99 10.88 -9.60
N GLY A 206 -16.68 9.58 -9.69
CA GLY A 206 -15.50 9.06 -10.38
C GLY A 206 -14.21 9.10 -9.54
N GLY A 207 -14.31 9.31 -8.24
CA GLY A 207 -13.16 9.26 -7.34
C GLY A 207 -12.76 7.82 -7.02
N PHE A 208 -11.45 7.55 -7.01
CA PHE A 208 -10.89 6.24 -6.68
C PHE A 208 -10.07 6.31 -5.40
N GLU A 209 -9.88 5.16 -4.73
CA GLU A 209 -9.04 4.97 -3.55
C GLU A 209 -7.54 5.06 -3.90
N ARG A 210 -7.10 6.24 -4.33
CA ARG A 210 -5.70 6.54 -4.58
C ARG A 210 -5.15 7.48 -3.53
N TYR A 211 -3.87 7.37 -3.22
CA TYR A 211 -3.17 8.23 -2.27
C TYR A 211 -3.50 9.72 -2.44
N LYS A 212 -3.47 10.25 -3.67
CA LYS A 212 -3.76 11.66 -3.97
C LYS A 212 -5.22 12.07 -3.71
N ASN A 213 -6.16 11.11 -3.76
CA ASN A 213 -7.57 11.35 -3.53
C ASN A 213 -8.00 11.06 -2.09
N MET A 214 -7.11 10.52 -1.26
CA MET A 214 -7.37 10.13 0.12
C MET A 214 -6.81 11.17 1.09
N VAL A 215 -7.48 11.38 2.22
CA VAL A 215 -6.99 12.12 3.38
C VAL A 215 -7.46 11.44 4.65
N LEU A 216 -6.70 11.59 5.74
CA LEU A 216 -7.09 11.10 7.05
C LEU A 216 -7.81 12.20 7.83
N ILE A 217 -8.94 11.84 8.37
CA ILE A 217 -9.78 12.71 9.18
C ILE A 217 -10.23 11.99 10.46
N HIS A 218 -10.65 12.71 11.50
CA HIS A 218 -11.32 12.09 12.61
C HIS A 218 -12.70 11.57 12.19
N LYS A 219 -13.08 10.38 12.67
CA LYS A 219 -14.39 9.77 12.40
C LYS A 219 -15.57 10.69 12.71
N LYS A 220 -15.46 11.54 13.74
CA LYS A 220 -16.49 12.54 14.09
C LYS A 220 -16.84 13.47 12.91
N TYR A 221 -15.88 13.76 12.03
CA TYR A 221 -16.11 14.61 10.86
C TYR A 221 -16.68 13.85 9.67
N LEU A 222 -16.56 12.52 9.63
CA LEU A 222 -17.07 11.72 8.53
C LEU A 222 -18.59 11.90 8.38
N VAL A 223 -19.31 11.84 9.47
CA VAL A 223 -20.78 12.03 9.51
C VAL A 223 -21.15 13.44 9.07
N LEU A 224 -20.46 14.45 9.60
CA LEU A 224 -20.71 15.85 9.23
C LEU A 224 -20.43 16.13 7.75
N LEU A 225 -19.40 15.52 7.18
CA LEU A 225 -19.06 15.69 5.77
C LEU A 225 -20.03 14.97 4.82
N GLN A 226 -20.69 13.91 5.28
CA GLN A 226 -21.74 13.23 4.51
C GLN A 226 -23.03 14.04 4.43
N GLU A 227 -23.30 14.88 5.43
CA GLU A 227 -24.48 15.75 5.50
C GLU A 227 -24.29 17.09 4.78
N LEU A 228 -23.07 17.45 4.39
CA LEU A 228 -22.81 18.72 3.72
C LEU A 228 -23.33 18.72 2.28
N PRO A 229 -23.95 19.86 1.85
CA PRO A 229 -24.33 20.04 0.45
C PRO A 229 -23.10 20.02 -0.45
N GLN A 230 -23.27 19.53 -1.67
CA GLN A 230 -22.17 19.33 -2.65
C GLN A 230 -21.33 20.60 -2.92
N THR A 231 -21.92 21.78 -2.80
CA THR A 231 -21.24 23.08 -2.92
C THR A 231 -20.22 23.31 -1.82
N ALA A 232 -20.61 23.13 -0.56
CA ALA A 232 -19.71 23.26 0.59
C ALA A 232 -18.58 22.21 0.58
N MET A 233 -18.88 21.01 0.09
CA MET A 233 -17.87 19.95 -0.10
C MET A 233 -16.83 20.34 -1.15
N LYS A 234 -17.21 21.00 -2.25
CA LYS A 234 -16.28 21.49 -3.27
C LYS A 234 -15.36 22.59 -2.74
N ASP A 235 -15.85 23.47 -1.91
CA ASP A 235 -15.06 24.54 -1.31
C ASP A 235 -14.06 23.97 -0.29
N LEU A 236 -14.45 22.99 0.52
CA LEU A 236 -13.56 22.29 1.43
C LEU A 236 -12.46 21.56 0.67
N ILE A 237 -12.80 20.88 -0.42
CA ILE A 237 -11.82 20.19 -1.30
C ILE A 237 -10.84 21.20 -1.90
N LYS A 238 -11.31 22.38 -2.29
CA LYS A 238 -10.47 23.43 -2.86
C LYS A 238 -9.48 23.97 -1.83
N THR A 239 -9.92 24.16 -0.58
CA THR A 239 -9.08 24.58 0.54
C THR A 239 -7.99 23.52 0.83
N LEU A 240 -8.37 22.26 0.95
CA LEU A 240 -7.42 21.17 1.18
C LEU A 240 -6.39 20.99 0.04
N ARG A 241 -6.79 21.27 -1.21
CA ARG A 241 -5.87 21.25 -2.37
C ARG A 241 -4.92 22.45 -2.37
N SER A 242 -5.36 23.62 -1.95
CA SER A 242 -4.50 24.82 -1.88
C SER A 242 -3.41 24.67 -0.81
N GLU A 243 -3.70 24.00 0.30
CA GLU A 243 -2.73 23.71 1.35
C GLU A 243 -1.66 22.71 0.90
N GLU A 244 -2.01 21.70 0.09
CA GLU A 244 -1.03 20.79 -0.50
C GLU A 244 -0.05 21.52 -1.42
N HIS A 245 -0.52 22.45 -2.25
CA HIS A 245 0.32 23.26 -3.14
C HIS A 245 1.27 24.19 -2.35
N THR A 246 0.80 24.73 -1.24
CA THR A 246 1.60 25.59 -0.37
C THR A 246 2.70 24.79 0.35
N SER A 247 2.41 23.57 0.78
CA SER A 247 3.39 22.68 1.43
C SER A 247 4.44 22.16 0.44
N GLU A 248 4.07 21.87 -0.81
CA GLU A 248 5.01 21.50 -1.89
C GLU A 248 5.94 22.66 -2.27
N LEU A 249 5.42 23.88 -2.39
CA LEU A 249 6.22 25.08 -2.69
C LEU A 249 7.16 25.46 -1.54
N GLN A 250 6.76 25.29 -0.28
CA GLN A 250 7.61 25.51 0.87
C GLN A 250 8.73 24.45 0.98
N SER A 251 8.48 23.21 0.53
CA SER A 251 9.50 22.16 0.47
C SER A 251 10.52 22.38 -0.67
N LEU A 252 10.15 23.14 -1.70
CA LEU A 252 11.01 23.48 -2.85
C LEU A 252 11.82 24.77 -2.64
N SER A 253 11.43 25.62 -1.69
CA SER A 253 12.09 26.91 -1.38
C SER A 253 13.09 26.85 -0.22
N ARG A 254 13.29 25.69 0.37
CA ARG A 254 14.34 25.39 1.37
C ARG A 254 15.23 24.28 0.82
#